data_3a06ba99a832347e77092601b473526b
#
_entry.id   3a06ba99a832347e77092601b473526b
#
_cell.length_a   1.000
_cell.length_b   1.000
_cell.length_c   1.000
_cell.angle_alpha   90.00
_cell.angle_beta   90.00
_cell.angle_gamma   90.00
#
_symmetry.space_group_name_H-M   'P 1'
#
loop_
_entity.id
_entity.type
_entity.pdbx_description
1 polymer ?
#
loop_
_entity_poly.entity_id
_entity_poly.type
_entity_poly.pdbx_seq_one_letter_code
_entity_poly.pdbx_strand_id
1 'polypeptide(L)'
;PGLAIVERGRKGLAARNLGAIASADHAFHGLIYQIGGNPLIAAAAERNWHHVRRAFLSLVEVTPELAVFWEDHTVILRAVMDGDEDLAGELCWDHSVRSGLSYSAELRRRSEARADPAPLVLRGAVPG
;
A
#
# COMPACT_ATOMS: atom_id res chain seq x y z
N PRO A 1 19.79 -6.62 -2.03
CA PRO A 1 18.79 -6.31 -0.98
C PRO A 1 17.36 -6.22 -1.55
N GLY A 2 17.14 -5.60 -2.72
CA GLY A 2 15.80 -5.40 -3.30
C GLY A 2 15.01 -6.70 -3.52
N LEU A 3 15.62 -7.72 -4.11
CA LEU A 3 14.96 -9.02 -4.32
C LEU A 3 14.48 -9.66 -3.01
N ALA A 4 15.29 -9.56 -1.94
CA ALA A 4 14.90 -10.10 -0.64
C ALA A 4 13.71 -9.33 -0.03
N ILE A 5 13.59 -8.03 -0.29
CA ILE A 5 12.47 -7.20 0.15
C ILE A 5 11.20 -7.62 -0.59
N VAL A 6 11.26 -7.75 -1.91
CA VAL A 6 10.11 -8.19 -2.73
C VAL A 6 9.63 -9.58 -2.30
N GLU A 7 10.55 -10.50 -2.06
CA GLU A 7 10.22 -11.86 -1.60
C GLU A 7 9.56 -11.86 -0.20
N ARG A 8 9.98 -10.99 0.71
CA ARG A 8 9.32 -10.84 2.02
C ARG A 8 7.87 -10.41 1.88
N GLY A 9 7.59 -9.48 0.98
CA GLY A 9 6.22 -9.05 0.72
C GLY A 9 5.36 -10.14 0.10
N ARG A 10 5.89 -10.91 -0.85
CA ARG A 10 5.20 -12.08 -1.41
C ARG A 10 4.84 -13.12 -0.33
N LYS A 11 5.76 -13.40 0.58
CA LYS A 11 5.49 -14.25 1.76
C LYS A 11 4.41 -13.65 2.65
N GLY A 12 4.42 -12.33 2.86
CA GLY A 12 3.38 -11.61 3.59
C GLY A 12 2.00 -11.76 2.92
N LEU A 13 1.93 -11.62 1.60
CA LEU A 13 0.70 -11.84 0.81
C LEU A 13 0.18 -13.27 0.96
N ALA A 14 1.05 -14.27 0.77
CA ALA A 14 0.69 -15.68 0.89
C ALA A 14 0.18 -16.02 2.30
N ALA A 15 0.78 -15.43 3.34
CA ALA A 15 0.37 -15.59 4.73
C ALA A 15 -0.81 -14.68 5.14
N ARG A 16 -1.34 -13.84 4.24
CA ARG A 16 -2.36 -12.82 4.51
C ARG A 16 -2.01 -11.92 5.72
N ASN A 17 -0.72 -11.60 5.86
CA ASN A 17 -0.20 -10.81 6.98
C ASN A 17 0.07 -9.36 6.55
N LEU A 18 -0.93 -8.49 6.76
CA LEU A 18 -0.84 -7.06 6.41
C LEU A 18 0.33 -6.34 7.08
N GLY A 19 0.68 -6.71 8.31
CA GLY A 19 1.83 -6.11 9.01
C GLY A 19 3.16 -6.45 8.32
N ALA A 20 3.33 -7.69 7.87
CA ALA A 20 4.50 -8.11 7.11
C ALA A 20 4.57 -7.45 5.74
N ILE A 21 3.41 -7.32 5.06
CA ILE A 21 3.32 -6.63 3.76
C ILE A 21 3.69 -5.15 3.95
N ALA A 22 3.09 -4.45 4.92
CA ALA A 22 3.39 -3.04 5.19
C ALA A 22 4.87 -2.80 5.53
N SER A 23 5.48 -3.72 6.28
CA SER A 23 6.91 -3.63 6.62
C SER A 23 7.81 -3.83 5.39
N ALA A 24 7.45 -4.74 4.50
CA ALA A 24 8.17 -4.96 3.24
C ALA A 24 7.99 -3.78 2.27
N ASP A 25 6.80 -3.21 2.20
CA ASP A 25 6.46 -2.02 1.42
C ASP A 25 7.31 -0.81 1.85
N HIS A 26 7.37 -0.53 3.14
CA HIS A 26 8.24 0.50 3.69
C HIS A 26 9.71 0.30 3.31
N ALA A 27 10.20 -0.92 3.46
CA ALA A 27 11.59 -1.24 3.12
C ALA A 27 11.87 -1.09 1.62
N PHE A 28 10.89 -1.42 0.76
CA PHE A 28 11.01 -1.25 -0.68
C PHE A 28 11.09 0.22 -1.06
N HIS A 29 10.13 1.03 -0.63
CA HIS A 29 10.12 2.47 -0.94
C HIS A 29 11.34 3.18 -0.34
N GLY A 30 11.77 2.81 0.86
CA GLY A 30 12.99 3.32 1.47
C GLY A 30 14.25 3.03 0.63
N LEU A 31 14.34 1.82 0.05
CA LEU A 31 15.44 1.46 -0.87
C LEU A 31 15.40 2.32 -2.14
N ILE A 32 14.22 2.50 -2.75
CA ILE A 32 14.07 3.31 -3.96
C ILE A 32 14.47 4.77 -3.70
N TYR A 33 14.05 5.36 -2.56
CA TYR A 33 14.44 6.74 -2.21
C TYR A 33 15.95 6.88 -1.97
N GLN A 34 16.60 5.86 -1.39
CA GLN A 34 18.05 5.85 -1.21
C GLN A 34 18.79 5.78 -2.55
N ILE A 35 18.34 4.93 -3.47
CA ILE A 35 18.92 4.80 -4.82
C ILE A 35 18.75 6.10 -5.61
N GLY A 36 17.60 6.76 -5.49
CA GLY A 36 17.35 8.07 -6.13
C GLY A 36 18.22 9.22 -5.61
N GLY A 37 18.98 9.00 -4.53
CA GLY A 37 20.08 9.87 -4.09
C GLY A 37 19.66 11.21 -3.47
N ASN A 38 18.36 11.50 -3.32
CA ASN A 38 17.91 12.74 -2.68
C ASN A 38 17.57 12.48 -1.19
N PRO A 39 18.42 12.89 -0.24
CA PRO A 39 18.21 12.62 1.17
C PRO A 39 16.99 13.35 1.76
N LEU A 40 16.54 14.45 1.15
CA LEU A 40 15.38 15.20 1.60
C LEU A 40 14.09 14.41 1.33
N ILE A 41 14.01 13.70 0.21
CA ILE A 41 12.87 12.81 -0.12
C ILE A 41 12.83 11.65 0.86
N ALA A 42 13.95 10.97 1.07
CA ALA A 42 14.05 9.86 2.02
C ALA A 42 13.65 10.29 3.43
N ALA A 43 14.14 11.44 3.91
CA ALA A 43 13.80 11.97 5.24
C ALA A 43 12.32 12.38 5.35
N ALA A 44 11.73 12.94 4.31
CA ALA A 44 10.31 13.29 4.29
C ALA A 44 9.42 12.05 4.31
N ALA A 45 9.76 11.02 3.53
CA ALA A 45 9.06 9.75 3.50
C ALA A 45 9.10 9.06 4.87
N GLU A 46 10.26 9.01 5.51
CA GLU A 46 10.41 8.39 6.85
C GLU A 46 9.59 9.11 7.92
N ARG A 47 9.59 10.45 7.93
CA ARG A 47 8.76 11.23 8.88
C ARG A 47 7.26 10.97 8.72
N ASN A 48 6.81 10.66 7.52
CA ASN A 48 5.39 10.44 7.23
C ASN A 48 5.00 8.95 7.27
N TRP A 49 5.98 8.06 7.42
CA TRP A 49 5.74 6.62 7.34
C TRP A 49 4.64 6.11 8.29
N HIS A 50 4.59 6.61 9.51
CA HIS A 50 3.57 6.17 10.48
C HIS A 50 2.12 6.50 10.03
N HIS A 51 1.93 7.60 9.27
CA HIS A 51 0.63 7.93 8.69
C HIS A 51 0.27 6.97 7.56
N VAL A 52 1.23 6.72 6.66
CA VAL A 52 1.06 5.78 5.54
C VAL A 52 0.75 4.38 6.06
N ARG A 53 1.54 3.89 7.03
CA ARG A 53 1.33 2.58 7.64
C ARG A 53 -0.05 2.45 8.29
N ARG A 54 -0.50 3.47 9.02
CA ARG A 54 -1.82 3.47 9.64
C ARG A 54 -2.94 3.42 8.60
N ALA A 55 -2.84 4.22 7.54
CA ALA A 55 -3.78 4.19 6.44
C ALA A 55 -3.79 2.81 5.76
N PHE A 56 -2.62 2.27 5.45
CA PHE A 56 -2.47 0.94 4.86
C PHE A 56 -3.18 -0.12 5.71
N LEU A 57 -2.84 -0.23 7.00
CA LEU A 57 -3.41 -1.25 7.88
C LEU A 57 -4.92 -1.10 8.13
N SER A 58 -5.46 0.11 8.00
CA SER A 58 -6.88 0.37 8.23
C SER A 58 -7.73 0.29 6.96
N LEU A 59 -7.17 0.49 5.78
CA LEU A 59 -7.90 0.57 4.53
C LEU A 59 -7.68 -0.62 3.61
N VAL A 60 -6.53 -1.26 3.70
CA VAL A 60 -6.12 -2.32 2.78
C VAL A 60 -6.57 -3.68 3.33
N GLU A 61 -7.11 -4.48 2.45
CA GLU A 61 -7.37 -5.91 2.67
C GLU A 61 -6.45 -6.73 1.76
N VAL A 62 -6.15 -7.96 2.15
CA VAL A 62 -5.39 -8.87 1.29
C VAL A 62 -6.31 -9.40 0.19
N THR A 63 -6.29 -8.72 -0.92
CA THR A 63 -7.10 -8.99 -2.12
C THR A 63 -6.19 -9.35 -3.30
N PRO A 64 -6.73 -9.89 -4.39
CA PRO A 64 -5.97 -10.10 -5.63
C PRO A 64 -5.39 -8.79 -6.18
N GLU A 65 -6.09 -7.67 -6.02
CA GLU A 65 -5.62 -6.35 -6.47
C GLU A 65 -4.37 -5.91 -5.71
N LEU A 66 -4.29 -6.19 -4.40
CA LEU A 66 -3.08 -5.93 -3.62
C LEU A 66 -1.88 -6.72 -4.16
N ALA A 67 -2.10 -7.96 -4.61
CA ALA A 67 -1.04 -8.75 -5.22
C ALA A 67 -0.55 -8.12 -6.53
N VAL A 68 -1.44 -7.54 -7.34
CA VAL A 68 -1.05 -6.79 -8.55
C VAL A 68 -0.20 -5.58 -8.21
N PHE A 69 -0.60 -4.76 -7.23
CA PHE A 69 0.21 -3.64 -6.76
C PHE A 69 1.58 -4.09 -6.23
N TRP A 70 1.64 -5.28 -5.64
CA TRP A 70 2.90 -5.83 -5.17
C TRP A 70 3.83 -6.25 -6.32
N GLU A 71 3.29 -6.78 -7.42
CA GLU A 71 4.10 -7.12 -8.60
C GLU A 71 4.71 -5.87 -9.27
N ASP A 72 4.12 -4.71 -9.14
CA ASP A 72 4.75 -3.45 -9.59
C ASP A 72 6.14 -3.27 -8.97
N HIS A 73 6.30 -3.61 -7.69
CA HIS A 73 7.61 -3.53 -7.02
C HIS A 73 8.68 -4.38 -7.72
N THR A 74 8.29 -5.53 -8.26
CA THR A 74 9.20 -6.39 -9.04
C THR A 74 9.63 -5.72 -10.33
N VAL A 75 8.69 -5.10 -11.04
CA VAL A 75 8.94 -4.45 -12.33
C VAL A 75 9.79 -3.18 -12.12
N ILE A 76 9.47 -2.37 -11.12
CA ILE A 76 10.26 -1.19 -10.72
C ILE A 76 11.70 -1.62 -10.38
N LEU A 77 11.85 -2.66 -9.55
CA LEU A 77 13.18 -3.13 -9.16
C LEU A 77 14.01 -3.61 -10.35
N ARG A 78 13.39 -4.25 -11.33
CA ARG A 78 14.07 -4.67 -12.56
C ARG A 78 14.59 -3.46 -13.34
N ALA A 79 13.75 -2.46 -13.60
CA ALA A 79 14.17 -1.23 -14.27
C ALA A 79 15.36 -0.56 -13.55
N VAL A 80 15.32 -0.50 -12.22
CA VAL A 80 16.44 0.01 -11.40
C VAL A 80 17.71 -0.85 -11.57
N MET A 81 17.58 -2.17 -11.58
CA MET A 81 18.72 -3.08 -11.75
C MET A 81 19.33 -3.02 -13.15
N ASP A 82 18.51 -2.77 -14.16
CA ASP A 82 18.92 -2.61 -15.56
C ASP A 82 19.51 -1.22 -15.83
N GLY A 83 19.43 -0.30 -14.86
CA GLY A 83 19.92 1.08 -14.99
C GLY A 83 19.04 1.96 -15.89
N ASP A 84 17.79 1.55 -16.13
CA ASP A 84 16.82 2.32 -16.89
C ASP A 84 16.11 3.33 -15.97
N GLU A 85 16.72 4.49 -15.80
CA GLU A 85 16.25 5.52 -14.87
C GLU A 85 14.89 6.10 -15.29
N ASP A 86 14.68 6.30 -16.59
CA ASP A 86 13.44 6.85 -17.13
C ASP A 86 12.29 5.88 -16.88
N LEU A 87 12.46 4.62 -17.26
CA LEU A 87 11.45 3.59 -17.01
C LEU A 87 11.18 3.39 -15.53
N ALA A 88 12.23 3.37 -14.69
CA ALA A 88 12.06 3.25 -13.24
C ALA A 88 11.23 4.41 -12.67
N GLY A 89 11.48 5.64 -13.14
CA GLY A 89 10.74 6.84 -12.76
C GLY A 89 9.26 6.77 -13.17
N GLU A 90 8.97 6.40 -14.42
CA GLU A 90 7.60 6.22 -14.91
C GLU A 90 6.82 5.16 -14.12
N LEU A 91 7.44 4.01 -13.89
CA LEU A 91 6.82 2.92 -13.12
C LEU A 91 6.54 3.31 -11.67
N CYS A 92 7.46 4.01 -11.02
CA CYS A 92 7.27 4.54 -9.66
C CYS A 92 6.12 5.56 -9.60
N TRP A 93 6.04 6.44 -10.59
CA TRP A 93 4.96 7.41 -10.71
C TRP A 93 3.60 6.73 -10.84
N ASP A 94 3.47 5.84 -11.82
CA ASP A 94 2.24 5.10 -12.08
C ASP A 94 1.78 4.28 -10.86
N HIS A 95 2.70 3.58 -10.22
CA HIS A 95 2.42 2.83 -8.99
C HIS A 95 1.89 3.76 -7.88
N SER A 96 2.54 4.90 -7.67
CA SER A 96 2.15 5.87 -6.63
C SER A 96 0.78 6.48 -6.89
N VAL A 97 0.49 6.85 -8.14
CA VAL A 97 -0.80 7.42 -8.54
C VAL A 97 -1.92 6.39 -8.37
N ARG A 98 -1.74 5.17 -8.87
CA ARG A 98 -2.75 4.10 -8.77
C ARG A 98 -3.03 3.72 -7.31
N SER A 99 -1.99 3.60 -6.49
CA SER A 99 -2.13 3.33 -5.06
C SER A 99 -2.89 4.45 -4.34
N GLY A 100 -2.53 5.71 -4.61
CA GLY A 100 -3.21 6.87 -4.04
C GLY A 100 -4.70 6.96 -4.42
N LEU A 101 -5.04 6.67 -5.68
CA LEU A 101 -6.42 6.61 -6.14
C LEU A 101 -7.20 5.48 -5.47
N SER A 102 -6.60 4.30 -5.32
CA SER A 102 -7.20 3.15 -4.63
C SER A 102 -7.53 3.48 -3.16
N TYR A 103 -6.57 4.05 -2.43
CA TYR A 103 -6.79 4.48 -1.04
C TYR A 103 -7.88 5.57 -0.93
N SER A 104 -7.87 6.53 -1.83
CA SER A 104 -8.88 7.60 -1.84
C SER A 104 -10.29 7.07 -2.12
N ALA A 105 -10.43 6.11 -3.00
CA ALA A 105 -11.70 5.45 -3.29
C ALA A 105 -12.23 4.68 -2.07
N GLU A 106 -11.36 3.93 -1.39
CA GLU A 106 -11.75 3.18 -0.19
C GLU A 106 -12.12 4.10 0.98
N LEU A 107 -11.40 5.21 1.18
CA LEU A 107 -11.78 6.22 2.16
C LEU A 107 -13.16 6.80 1.90
N ARG A 108 -13.47 7.15 0.65
CA ARG A 108 -14.80 7.64 0.27
C ARG A 108 -15.88 6.61 0.54
N ARG A 109 -15.68 5.38 0.10
CA ARG A 109 -16.62 4.27 0.33
C ARG A 109 -16.94 4.09 1.82
N ARG A 110 -15.95 4.13 2.68
CA ARG A 110 -16.14 4.00 4.14
C ARG A 110 -16.81 5.22 4.76
N SER A 111 -16.56 6.40 4.25
CA SER A 111 -17.22 7.64 4.69
C SER A 111 -18.71 7.61 4.35
N GLU A 112 -19.06 7.21 3.14
CA GLU A 112 -20.45 7.06 2.68
C GLU A 112 -21.19 6.00 3.49
N ALA A 113 -20.60 4.84 3.74
CA ALA A 113 -21.19 3.78 4.56
C ALA A 113 -21.43 4.20 6.02
N ARG A 114 -20.66 5.18 6.54
CA ARG A 114 -20.89 5.74 7.89
C ARG A 114 -21.97 6.82 7.89
N ALA A 115 -22.14 7.52 6.78
CA ALA A 115 -23.15 8.59 6.66
C ALA A 115 -24.56 8.03 6.46
N ASP A 116 -24.69 6.81 5.93
CA ASP A 116 -25.96 6.09 5.78
C ASP A 116 -25.94 4.81 6.64
N PRO A 117 -26.06 4.93 7.98
CA PRO A 117 -26.19 3.77 8.83
C PRO A 117 -27.52 3.08 8.53
N ALA A 118 -27.46 1.78 8.19
CA ALA A 118 -28.67 0.97 8.00
C ALA A 118 -29.66 1.22 9.14
N PRO A 119 -30.98 1.37 8.88
CA PRO A 119 -31.96 1.65 9.91
C PRO A 119 -31.87 0.61 11.02
N LEU A 120 -31.81 1.09 12.26
CA LEU A 120 -31.81 0.25 13.46
C LEU A 120 -33.09 -0.58 13.43
N VAL A 121 -33.01 -1.82 13.00
CA VAL A 121 -34.12 -2.77 13.13
C VAL A 121 -34.24 -3.07 14.62
N LEU A 122 -35.09 -2.31 15.31
CA LEU A 122 -35.55 -2.68 16.63
C LEU A 122 -36.19 -4.06 16.52
N ARG A 123 -35.46 -5.09 16.95
CA ARG A 123 -36.04 -6.42 17.11
C ARG A 123 -37.21 -6.26 18.10
N GLY A 124 -38.41 -6.54 17.55
CA GLY A 124 -39.66 -6.29 18.16
C GLY A 124 -39.80 -6.74 19.60
N ALA A 125 -40.57 -5.99 20.32
CA ALA A 125 -41.12 -6.36 21.61
C ALA A 125 -41.71 -7.77 21.54
N VAL A 126 -41.26 -8.62 22.46
CA VAL A 126 -41.93 -9.91 22.73
C VAL A 126 -43.31 -9.58 23.25
N PRO A 127 -44.41 -10.04 22.60
CA PRO A 127 -45.73 -9.92 23.20
C PRO A 127 -45.80 -10.81 24.43
N GLY A 128 -46.24 -10.22 25.53
CA GLY A 128 -46.54 -10.88 26.79
C GLY A 128 -47.73 -11.84 26.72
#